data_ab1d6fb6328bd41be07dc4e016cdedf2
#
_entry.id   ab1d6fb6328bd41be07dc4e016cdedf2
#
_cell.length_a   1.000
_cell.length_b   1.000
_cell.length_c   1.000
_cell.angle_alpha   90.00
_cell.angle_beta   90.00
_cell.angle_gamma   90.00
#
_symmetry.space_group_name_H-M   'P 1'
#
loop_
_entity.id
_entity.type
_entity.pdbx_description
1 polymer ?
#
loop_
_entity_poly.entity_id
_entity_poly.type
_entity_poly.pdbx_seq_one_letter_code
_entity_poly.pdbx_strand_id
1 'polypeptide(L)'
;MLALAIAFTLGAIVAGGVVFALTRPDSIEQTAGRLRAESALRDRTQIKTLTELARSTRARLLPVLDGLSRAMPSDGAAGPVAVTAADVETWQRATAAAVQGFADPPSGETATNVARSSLASAVRQLATTVDTYAAARGSTGPARAAAMDLVVRLRADALFTWSIGATALDAVNIDAGYGHQHVFLPTSPGEGALTPDTEPEGSHDS
;
A
#
# COMPACT_ATOMS: atom_id res chain seq x y z
N MET A 1 -0.20 -42.10 63.20
CA MET A 1 -0.89 -42.12 61.89
C MET A 1 -1.58 -40.81 61.57
N LEU A 2 -2.37 -40.18 62.47
CA LEU A 2 -3.08 -38.93 62.21
C LEU A 2 -2.19 -37.73 61.89
N ALA A 3 -1.05 -37.55 62.59
CA ALA A 3 -0.10 -36.49 62.39
C ALA A 3 0.59 -36.53 61.03
N LEU A 4 0.86 -37.75 60.48
CA LEU A 4 1.46 -37.92 59.16
C LEU A 4 0.50 -37.58 58.01
N ALA A 5 -0.80 -37.85 58.19
CA ALA A 5 -1.85 -37.52 57.23
C ALA A 5 -2.05 -35.98 57.13
N ILE A 6 -2.01 -35.27 58.28
CA ILE A 6 -2.13 -33.81 58.34
C ILE A 6 -0.91 -33.13 57.69
N ALA A 7 0.29 -33.63 57.89
CA ALA A 7 1.51 -33.08 57.26
C ALA A 7 1.48 -33.24 55.72
N PHE A 8 0.97 -34.39 55.23
CA PHE A 8 0.84 -34.66 53.79
C PHE A 8 -0.21 -33.78 53.11
N THR A 9 -1.35 -33.56 53.77
CA THR A 9 -2.42 -32.68 53.24
C THR A 9 -1.98 -31.20 53.22
N LEU A 10 -1.29 -30.74 54.28
CA LEU A 10 -0.72 -29.37 54.28
C LEU A 10 0.36 -29.17 53.22
N GLY A 11 1.24 -30.17 53.03
CA GLY A 11 2.26 -30.14 51.99
C GLY A 11 1.67 -30.10 50.57
N ALA A 12 0.61 -30.87 50.32
CA ALA A 12 -0.07 -30.88 49.03
C ALA A 12 -0.80 -29.55 48.74
N ILE A 13 -1.39 -28.91 49.74
CA ILE A 13 -2.05 -27.60 49.56
C ILE A 13 -1.06 -26.51 49.32
N VAL A 14 0.08 -26.50 50.02
CA VAL A 14 1.18 -25.50 49.79
C VAL A 14 1.84 -25.71 48.43
N ALA A 15 2.15 -26.95 48.08
CA ALA A 15 2.73 -27.26 46.76
C ALA A 15 1.76 -26.92 45.60
N GLY A 16 0.49 -27.30 45.75
CA GLY A 16 -0.57 -26.95 44.78
C GLY A 16 -0.80 -25.46 44.66
N GLY A 17 -0.77 -24.72 45.78
CA GLY A 17 -0.89 -23.26 45.80
C GLY A 17 0.31 -22.54 45.12
N VAL A 18 1.54 -23.03 45.35
CA VAL A 18 2.75 -22.46 44.72
C VAL A 18 2.75 -22.76 43.22
N VAL A 19 2.45 -23.96 42.78
CA VAL A 19 2.34 -24.31 41.35
C VAL A 19 1.25 -23.48 40.67
N PHE A 20 0.07 -23.32 41.30
CA PHE A 20 -1.03 -22.51 40.78
C PHE A 20 -0.68 -21.01 40.70
N ALA A 21 0.10 -20.46 41.64
CA ALA A 21 0.58 -19.09 41.62
C ALA A 21 1.65 -18.86 40.52
N LEU A 22 2.53 -19.87 40.31
CA LEU A 22 3.57 -19.81 39.27
C LEU A 22 3.03 -20.07 37.85
N THR A 23 1.85 -20.68 37.72
CA THR A 23 1.21 -20.93 36.41
C THR A 23 0.12 -19.92 36.06
N ARG A 24 -0.19 -18.96 36.95
CA ARG A 24 -1.03 -17.81 36.57
C ARG A 24 -0.24 -16.89 35.67
N PRO A 25 -0.66 -16.70 34.40
CA PRO A 25 -0.06 -15.64 33.59
C PRO A 25 -0.23 -14.33 34.35
N ASP A 26 0.87 -13.60 34.56
CA ASP A 26 0.87 -12.30 35.20
C ASP A 26 -0.18 -11.39 34.55
N SER A 27 -0.85 -10.58 35.32
CA SER A 27 -1.84 -9.62 34.80
C SER A 27 -1.24 -8.72 33.71
N ILE A 28 0.07 -8.53 33.74
CA ILE A 28 0.85 -7.84 32.72
C ILE A 28 0.87 -8.63 31.40
N GLU A 29 1.13 -9.93 31.44
CA GLU A 29 1.14 -10.78 30.24
C GLU A 29 -0.25 -10.90 29.61
N GLN A 30 -1.29 -11.02 30.40
CA GLN A 30 -2.69 -11.03 29.92
C GLN A 30 -3.05 -9.68 29.28
N THR A 31 -2.65 -8.57 29.89
CA THR A 31 -2.89 -7.23 29.35
C THR A 31 -2.11 -7.02 28.06
N ALA A 32 -0.84 -7.41 28.02
CA ALA A 32 0.00 -7.36 26.81
C ALA A 32 -0.58 -8.22 25.66
N GLY A 33 -1.06 -9.43 25.98
CA GLY A 33 -1.72 -10.30 25.01
C GLY A 33 -2.98 -9.68 24.43
N ARG A 34 -3.82 -9.07 25.25
CA ARG A 34 -5.04 -8.36 24.82
C ARG A 34 -4.72 -7.17 23.93
N LEU A 35 -3.75 -6.32 24.32
CA LEU A 35 -3.33 -5.18 23.52
C LEU A 35 -2.75 -5.59 22.15
N ARG A 36 -1.98 -6.69 22.10
CA ARG A 36 -1.49 -7.23 20.83
C ARG A 36 -2.64 -7.73 19.95
N ALA A 37 -3.61 -8.43 20.51
CA ALA A 37 -4.78 -8.92 19.77
C ALA A 37 -5.62 -7.75 19.21
N GLU A 38 -5.85 -6.71 20.01
CA GLU A 38 -6.55 -5.49 19.59
C GLU A 38 -5.78 -4.74 18.49
N SER A 39 -4.45 -4.64 18.60
CA SER A 39 -3.59 -4.08 17.55
C SER A 39 -3.70 -4.85 16.25
N ALA A 40 -3.61 -6.17 16.29
CA ALA A 40 -3.71 -7.02 15.11
C ALA A 40 -5.09 -6.89 14.42
N LEU A 41 -6.18 -6.79 15.19
CA LEU A 41 -7.50 -6.55 14.62
C LEU A 41 -7.63 -5.18 13.95
N ARG A 42 -7.06 -4.13 14.56
CA ARG A 42 -7.03 -2.78 13.95
C ARG A 42 -6.22 -2.80 12.67
N ASP A 43 -5.04 -3.42 12.65
CA ASP A 43 -4.17 -3.47 11.48
C ASP A 43 -4.84 -4.22 10.32
N ARG A 44 -5.47 -5.36 10.58
CA ARG A 44 -6.28 -6.08 9.57
C ARG A 44 -7.36 -5.20 8.93
N THR A 45 -8.06 -4.39 9.72
CA THR A 45 -9.06 -3.45 9.21
C THR A 45 -8.42 -2.38 8.33
N GLN A 46 -7.25 -1.88 8.74
CA GLN A 46 -6.52 -0.87 7.98
C GLN A 46 -5.96 -1.41 6.67
N ILE A 47 -5.46 -2.65 6.65
CA ILE A 47 -5.02 -3.33 5.42
C ILE A 47 -6.17 -3.39 4.42
N LYS A 48 -7.37 -3.83 4.83
CA LYS A 48 -8.56 -3.84 3.96
C LYS A 48 -8.89 -2.47 3.41
N THR A 49 -8.97 -1.47 4.28
CA THR A 49 -9.28 -0.08 3.89
C THR A 49 -8.24 0.46 2.91
N LEU A 50 -6.95 0.20 3.15
CA LEU A 50 -5.88 0.61 2.25
C LEU A 50 -5.97 -0.11 0.90
N THR A 51 -6.31 -1.41 0.89
CA THR A 51 -6.50 -2.18 -0.34
C THR A 51 -7.66 -1.64 -1.18
N GLU A 52 -8.79 -1.32 -0.57
CA GLU A 52 -9.93 -0.71 -1.25
C GLU A 52 -9.59 0.69 -1.80
N LEU A 53 -8.87 1.50 -1.02
CA LEU A 53 -8.38 2.80 -1.46
C LEU A 53 -7.42 2.65 -2.66
N ALA A 54 -6.47 1.72 -2.60
CA ALA A 54 -5.54 1.45 -3.69
C ALA A 54 -6.26 1.00 -4.97
N ARG A 55 -7.24 0.09 -4.86
CA ARG A 55 -8.07 -0.37 -5.99
C ARG A 55 -8.85 0.77 -6.64
N SER A 56 -9.55 1.57 -5.83
CA SER A 56 -10.34 2.70 -6.32
C SER A 56 -9.46 3.79 -6.95
N THR A 57 -8.29 4.02 -6.35
CA THR A 57 -7.29 4.96 -6.90
C THR A 57 -6.72 4.45 -8.21
N ARG A 58 -6.34 3.16 -8.29
CA ARG A 58 -5.91 2.53 -9.55
C ARG A 58 -6.94 2.72 -10.66
N ALA A 59 -8.21 2.40 -10.40
CA ALA A 59 -9.27 2.55 -11.38
C ALA A 59 -9.40 4.01 -11.89
N ARG A 60 -9.23 5.00 -11.02
CA ARG A 60 -9.26 6.42 -11.35
C ARG A 60 -8.05 6.86 -12.18
N LEU A 61 -6.88 6.28 -11.93
CA LEU A 61 -5.63 6.67 -12.60
C LEU A 61 -5.43 5.99 -13.96
N LEU A 62 -6.05 4.85 -14.23
CA LEU A 62 -5.93 4.15 -15.51
C LEU A 62 -6.22 5.06 -16.72
N PRO A 63 -7.31 5.85 -16.79
CA PRO A 63 -7.55 6.75 -17.91
C PRO A 63 -6.50 7.86 -18.05
N VAL A 64 -5.92 8.31 -16.92
CA VAL A 64 -4.85 9.32 -16.92
C VAL A 64 -3.59 8.75 -17.56
N LEU A 65 -3.19 7.55 -17.15
CA LEU A 65 -2.00 6.88 -17.68
C LEU A 65 -2.16 6.52 -19.16
N ASP A 66 -3.32 6.03 -19.56
CA ASP A 66 -3.64 5.77 -20.96
C ASP A 66 -3.57 7.05 -21.80
N GLY A 67 -4.14 8.14 -21.31
CA GLY A 67 -4.08 9.46 -21.95
C GLY A 67 -2.65 9.98 -22.09
N LEU A 68 -1.84 9.91 -21.03
CA LEU A 68 -0.42 10.30 -21.06
C LEU A 68 0.39 9.42 -22.02
N SER A 69 0.15 8.11 -22.05
CA SER A 69 0.84 7.19 -22.96
C SER A 69 0.54 7.48 -24.43
N ARG A 70 -0.71 7.79 -24.75
CA ARG A 70 -1.09 8.21 -26.11
C ARG A 70 -0.55 9.59 -26.50
N ALA A 71 -0.46 10.50 -25.53
CA ALA A 71 0.11 11.83 -25.76
C ALA A 71 1.63 11.81 -25.99
N MET A 72 2.29 10.82 -25.39
CA MET A 72 3.76 10.67 -25.40
C MET A 72 4.11 9.18 -25.53
N PRO A 73 3.93 8.60 -26.73
CA PRO A 73 4.26 7.20 -26.96
C PRO A 73 5.78 6.98 -26.81
N SER A 74 6.17 5.99 -26.03
CA SER A 74 7.58 5.65 -25.74
C SER A 74 8.23 4.81 -26.84
N ASP A 75 7.45 4.15 -27.67
CA ASP A 75 7.90 3.19 -28.68
C ASP A 75 8.00 3.77 -30.10
N GLY A 76 7.63 5.03 -30.30
CA GLY A 76 7.68 5.70 -31.59
C GLY A 76 6.79 5.10 -32.69
N ALA A 77 6.01 4.06 -32.37
CA ALA A 77 5.20 3.31 -33.34
C ALA A 77 3.95 4.07 -33.80
N ALA A 78 3.42 4.96 -32.98
CA ALA A 78 2.31 5.84 -33.33
C ALA A 78 2.68 7.29 -32.99
N GLY A 79 2.35 8.23 -33.88
CA GLY A 79 2.51 9.64 -33.58
C GLY A 79 1.65 10.05 -32.35
N PRO A 80 2.04 11.10 -31.60
CA PRO A 80 1.32 11.53 -30.42
C PRO A 80 -0.11 11.94 -30.79
N VAL A 81 -1.07 11.46 -29.96
CA VAL A 81 -2.49 11.86 -30.11
C VAL A 81 -2.66 13.26 -29.56
N ALA A 82 -3.44 14.09 -30.28
CA ALA A 82 -3.76 15.43 -29.83
C ALA A 82 -4.60 15.38 -28.53
N VAL A 83 -4.12 16.04 -27.49
CA VAL A 83 -4.78 16.14 -26.16
C VAL A 83 -5.39 17.52 -26.02
N THR A 84 -6.66 17.59 -25.65
CA THR A 84 -7.37 18.85 -25.42
C THR A 84 -7.07 19.44 -24.04
N ALA A 85 -7.40 20.71 -23.82
CA ALA A 85 -7.31 21.32 -22.48
C ALA A 85 -8.23 20.61 -21.48
N ALA A 86 -9.44 20.22 -21.92
CA ALA A 86 -10.40 19.51 -21.09
C ALA A 86 -9.91 18.12 -20.63
N ASP A 87 -9.14 17.41 -21.47
CA ASP A 87 -8.51 16.16 -21.09
C ASP A 87 -7.53 16.39 -19.94
N VAL A 88 -6.66 17.39 -20.07
CA VAL A 88 -5.67 17.73 -19.04
C VAL A 88 -6.33 18.14 -17.73
N GLU A 89 -7.36 18.98 -17.78
CA GLU A 89 -8.13 19.33 -16.57
C GLU A 89 -8.78 18.11 -15.92
N THR A 90 -9.23 17.15 -16.72
CA THR A 90 -9.78 15.89 -16.20
C THR A 90 -8.72 15.06 -15.52
N TRP A 91 -7.51 14.95 -16.08
CA TRP A 91 -6.38 14.28 -15.47
C TRP A 91 -5.94 14.96 -14.16
N GLN A 92 -5.88 16.29 -14.13
CA GLN A 92 -5.57 17.05 -12.92
C GLN A 92 -6.60 16.80 -11.81
N ARG A 93 -7.89 16.81 -12.12
CA ARG A 93 -8.93 16.47 -11.13
C ARG A 93 -8.81 15.04 -10.64
N ALA A 94 -8.51 14.07 -11.52
CA ALA A 94 -8.36 12.69 -11.15
C ALA A 94 -7.15 12.46 -10.22
N THR A 95 -6.01 13.07 -10.54
CA THR A 95 -4.79 12.97 -9.70
C THR A 95 -4.95 13.73 -8.39
N ALA A 96 -5.56 14.91 -8.37
CA ALA A 96 -5.87 15.65 -7.14
C ALA A 96 -6.79 14.84 -6.21
N ALA A 97 -7.84 14.21 -6.75
CA ALA A 97 -8.72 13.34 -5.99
C ALA A 97 -7.98 12.08 -5.45
N ALA A 98 -7.01 11.54 -6.21
CA ALA A 98 -6.16 10.46 -5.74
C ALA A 98 -5.26 10.92 -4.56
N VAL A 99 -4.63 12.09 -4.66
CA VAL A 99 -3.83 12.69 -3.57
C VAL A 99 -4.69 12.90 -2.32
N GLN A 100 -5.89 13.45 -2.48
CA GLN A 100 -6.83 13.68 -1.38
C GLN A 100 -7.24 12.37 -0.68
N GLY A 101 -7.40 11.28 -1.42
CA GLY A 101 -7.72 9.96 -0.86
C GLY A 101 -6.67 9.44 0.12
N PHE A 102 -5.42 9.86 -0.02
CA PHE A 102 -4.32 9.51 0.89
C PHE A 102 -3.95 10.62 1.89
N ALA A 103 -4.74 11.70 2.02
CA ALA A 103 -4.40 12.84 2.86
C ALA A 103 -4.45 12.55 4.36
N ASP A 104 -5.40 11.73 4.79
CA ASP A 104 -5.58 11.35 6.20
C ASP A 104 -5.80 9.84 6.34
N PRO A 105 -4.79 9.04 6.08
CA PRO A 105 -4.91 7.61 6.18
C PRO A 105 -4.69 7.14 7.62
N PRO A 106 -5.45 6.15 8.08
CA PRO A 106 -5.24 5.56 9.39
C PRO A 106 -3.84 4.98 9.51
N SER A 107 -3.22 5.11 10.69
CA SER A 107 -1.90 4.55 10.96
C SER A 107 -2.00 3.06 11.27
N GLY A 108 -1.29 2.23 10.53
CA GLY A 108 -1.14 0.79 10.72
C GLY A 108 0.21 0.41 11.34
N GLU A 109 0.52 -0.87 11.34
CA GLU A 109 1.85 -1.37 11.64
C GLU A 109 2.88 -0.88 10.60
N THR A 110 4.16 -1.08 10.87
CA THR A 110 5.24 -0.53 10.03
C THR A 110 5.12 -0.94 8.57
N ALA A 111 4.82 -2.21 8.29
CA ALA A 111 4.70 -2.71 6.92
C ALA A 111 3.51 -2.06 6.18
N THR A 112 2.34 -1.96 6.82
CA THR A 112 1.15 -1.28 6.31
C THR A 112 1.43 0.20 6.05
N ASN A 113 2.19 0.85 6.95
CA ASN A 113 2.60 2.25 6.78
C ASN A 113 3.57 2.46 5.62
N VAL A 114 4.48 1.51 5.36
CA VAL A 114 5.38 1.53 4.19
C VAL A 114 4.57 1.44 2.90
N ALA A 115 3.67 0.46 2.79
CA ALA A 115 2.78 0.31 1.63
C ALA A 115 2.00 1.61 1.37
N ARG A 116 1.34 2.14 2.39
CA ARG A 116 0.57 3.38 2.30
C ARG A 116 1.41 4.57 1.87
N SER A 117 2.58 4.77 2.48
CA SER A 117 3.44 5.93 2.22
C SER A 117 3.99 5.91 0.80
N SER A 118 4.31 4.72 0.28
CA SER A 118 4.74 4.54 -1.11
C SER A 118 3.60 4.86 -2.08
N LEU A 119 2.40 4.32 -1.87
CA LEU A 119 1.23 4.63 -2.70
C LEU A 119 0.88 6.13 -2.66
N ALA A 120 0.87 6.74 -1.47
CA ALA A 120 0.65 8.18 -1.30
C ALA A 120 1.72 9.03 -1.99
N SER A 121 2.97 8.59 -1.98
CA SER A 121 4.06 9.27 -2.71
C SER A 121 3.87 9.18 -4.21
N ALA A 122 3.52 7.99 -4.72
CA ALA A 122 3.29 7.75 -6.13
C ALA A 122 2.16 8.64 -6.71
N VAL A 123 1.03 8.78 -6.00
CA VAL A 123 -0.07 9.64 -6.49
C VAL A 123 0.32 11.12 -6.51
N ARG A 124 1.15 11.60 -5.55
CA ARG A 124 1.70 12.96 -5.59
C ARG A 124 2.66 13.16 -6.76
N GLN A 125 3.52 12.19 -7.03
CA GLN A 125 4.43 12.23 -8.18
C GLN A 125 3.65 12.24 -9.50
N LEU A 126 2.58 11.44 -9.62
CA LEU A 126 1.74 11.42 -10.81
C LEU A 126 0.96 12.75 -10.98
N ALA A 127 0.50 13.38 -9.91
CA ALA A 127 -0.09 14.71 -9.96
C ALA A 127 0.94 15.73 -10.49
N THR A 128 2.16 15.72 -9.97
CA THR A 128 3.27 16.56 -10.48
C THR A 128 3.55 16.26 -11.95
N THR A 129 3.49 15.01 -12.38
CA THR A 129 3.66 14.60 -13.78
C THR A 129 2.63 15.28 -14.69
N VAL A 130 1.36 15.22 -14.30
CA VAL A 130 0.23 15.83 -15.05
C VAL A 130 0.36 17.36 -15.08
N ASP A 131 0.72 17.99 -13.98
CA ASP A 131 0.91 19.45 -13.91
C ASP A 131 2.10 19.89 -14.76
N THR A 132 3.21 19.12 -14.76
CA THR A 132 4.37 19.38 -15.63
C THR A 132 3.99 19.24 -17.11
N TYR A 133 3.19 18.23 -17.45
CA TYR A 133 2.65 18.07 -18.80
C TYR A 133 1.78 19.27 -19.22
N ALA A 134 0.88 19.70 -18.33
CA ALA A 134 0.03 20.89 -18.56
C ALA A 134 0.87 22.14 -18.84
N ALA A 135 1.90 22.40 -18.04
CA ALA A 135 2.82 23.53 -18.22
C ALA A 135 3.64 23.41 -19.52
N ALA A 136 4.14 22.22 -19.86
CA ALA A 136 4.91 21.96 -21.06
C ALA A 136 4.13 22.23 -22.34
N ARG A 137 2.81 22.05 -22.35
CA ARG A 137 1.93 22.36 -23.50
C ARG A 137 1.93 23.84 -23.87
N GLY A 138 2.13 24.74 -22.90
CA GLY A 138 2.26 26.17 -23.14
C GLY A 138 3.63 26.63 -23.62
N SER A 139 4.62 25.76 -23.64
CA SER A 139 5.99 26.04 -24.07
C SER A 139 6.21 25.70 -25.55
N THR A 140 7.29 26.22 -26.13
CA THR A 140 7.69 25.94 -27.52
C THR A 140 9.18 25.64 -27.61
N GLY A 141 9.63 25.08 -28.76
CA GLY A 141 11.04 24.83 -29.05
C GLY A 141 11.75 23.92 -28.03
N PRO A 142 13.04 24.14 -27.77
CA PRO A 142 13.85 23.27 -26.89
C PRO A 142 13.31 23.17 -25.45
N ALA A 143 12.73 24.25 -24.93
CA ALA A 143 12.13 24.23 -23.57
C ALA A 143 10.96 23.25 -23.46
N ARG A 144 10.09 23.18 -24.49
CA ARG A 144 9.03 22.19 -24.56
C ARG A 144 9.58 20.76 -24.60
N ALA A 145 10.57 20.51 -25.44
CA ALA A 145 11.20 19.20 -25.56
C ALA A 145 11.75 18.72 -24.21
N ALA A 146 12.55 19.55 -23.54
CA ALA A 146 13.11 19.24 -22.22
C ALA A 146 12.04 19.01 -21.16
N ALA A 147 10.93 19.77 -21.18
CA ALA A 147 9.81 19.56 -20.26
C ALA A 147 9.07 18.25 -20.54
N MET A 148 8.87 17.87 -21.79
CA MET A 148 8.27 16.58 -22.15
C MET A 148 9.14 15.39 -21.75
N ASP A 149 10.46 15.49 -21.92
CA ASP A 149 11.41 14.48 -21.43
C ASP A 149 11.35 14.34 -19.90
N LEU A 150 11.14 15.45 -19.18
CA LEU A 150 10.94 15.42 -17.73
C LEU A 150 9.63 14.70 -17.37
N VAL A 151 8.54 14.97 -18.09
CA VAL A 151 7.25 14.29 -17.87
C VAL A 151 7.39 12.77 -18.00
N VAL A 152 8.13 12.29 -19.01
CA VAL A 152 8.38 10.85 -19.21
C VAL A 152 9.08 10.24 -17.99
N ARG A 153 10.13 10.90 -17.49
CA ARG A 153 10.86 10.44 -16.30
C ARG A 153 9.99 10.46 -15.04
N LEU A 154 9.27 11.56 -14.80
CA LEU A 154 8.38 11.68 -13.63
C LEU A 154 7.29 10.62 -13.64
N ARG A 155 6.75 10.27 -14.84
CA ARG A 155 5.79 9.19 -14.97
C ARG A 155 6.41 7.85 -14.57
N ALA A 156 7.59 7.53 -15.08
CA ALA A 156 8.30 6.30 -14.75
C ALA A 156 8.58 6.20 -13.24
N ASP A 157 9.06 7.28 -12.62
CA ASP A 157 9.32 7.35 -11.18
C ASP A 157 8.04 7.15 -10.35
N ALA A 158 6.92 7.73 -10.79
CA ALA A 158 5.62 7.54 -10.12
C ALA A 158 5.14 6.09 -10.20
N LEU A 159 5.27 5.45 -11.37
CA LEU A 159 4.89 4.05 -11.58
C LEU A 159 5.79 3.09 -10.80
N PHE A 160 7.10 3.35 -10.77
CA PHE A 160 8.03 2.59 -9.95
C PHE A 160 7.68 2.71 -8.46
N THR A 161 7.44 3.93 -7.96
CA THR A 161 7.06 4.17 -6.55
C THR A 161 5.73 3.50 -6.20
N TRP A 162 4.75 3.53 -7.11
CA TRP A 162 3.49 2.81 -6.93
C TRP A 162 3.71 1.31 -6.84
N SER A 163 4.54 0.74 -7.69
CA SER A 163 4.82 -0.70 -7.70
C SER A 163 5.45 -1.19 -6.40
N ILE A 164 6.33 -0.40 -5.78
CA ILE A 164 6.86 -0.70 -4.43
C ILE A 164 5.72 -0.76 -3.41
N GLY A 165 4.81 0.23 -3.44
CA GLY A 165 3.66 0.27 -2.54
C GLY A 165 2.68 -0.87 -2.79
N ALA A 166 2.47 -1.25 -4.06
CA ALA A 166 1.61 -2.36 -4.44
C ALA A 166 2.18 -3.71 -3.96
N THR A 167 3.49 -3.95 -4.13
CA THR A 167 4.16 -5.15 -3.63
C THR A 167 4.10 -5.23 -2.10
N ALA A 168 4.37 -4.11 -1.40
CA ALA A 168 4.28 -4.08 0.05
C ALA A 168 2.84 -4.30 0.55
N LEU A 169 1.84 -3.77 -0.18
CA LEU A 169 0.43 -4.00 0.14
C LEU A 169 0.02 -5.45 -0.09
N ASP A 170 0.51 -6.08 -1.15
CA ASP A 170 0.29 -7.49 -1.42
C ASP A 170 0.82 -8.36 -0.29
N ALA A 171 2.08 -8.14 0.12
CA ALA A 171 2.70 -8.87 1.23
C ALA A 171 1.89 -8.77 2.54
N VAL A 172 1.45 -7.56 2.94
CA VAL A 172 0.66 -7.43 4.18
C VAL A 172 -0.74 -8.03 4.06
N ASN A 173 -1.32 -8.13 2.85
CA ASN A 173 -2.58 -8.84 2.63
C ASN A 173 -2.40 -10.35 2.80
N ILE A 174 -1.33 -10.94 2.26
CA ILE A 174 -0.99 -12.36 2.46
C ILE A 174 -0.80 -12.66 3.94
N ASP A 175 0.03 -11.88 4.64
CA ASP A 175 0.28 -12.03 6.09
C ASP A 175 -1.00 -11.90 6.93
N ALA A 176 -1.94 -11.05 6.50
CA ALA A 176 -3.23 -10.89 7.16
C ALA A 176 -4.25 -11.99 6.82
N GLY A 177 -3.92 -12.89 5.89
CA GLY A 177 -4.80 -13.97 5.44
C GLY A 177 -5.87 -13.53 4.43
N TYR A 178 -5.63 -12.45 3.68
CA TYR A 178 -6.53 -11.98 2.62
C TYR A 178 -6.09 -12.42 1.21
N GLY A 179 -4.95 -13.11 1.11
CA GLY A 179 -4.36 -13.54 -0.15
C GLY A 179 -3.83 -12.39 -1.01
N HIS A 180 -3.35 -12.73 -2.19
CA HIS A 180 -2.75 -11.79 -3.13
C HIS A 180 -3.72 -10.69 -3.58
N GLN A 181 -3.20 -9.45 -3.68
CA GLN A 181 -3.95 -8.25 -4.05
C GLN A 181 -3.17 -7.41 -5.06
N HIS A 182 -3.39 -7.67 -6.34
CA HIS A 182 -2.62 -7.09 -7.44
C HIS A 182 -3.13 -5.70 -7.85
N VAL A 183 -2.80 -4.68 -7.07
CA VAL A 183 -3.20 -3.28 -7.34
C VAL A 183 -2.20 -2.52 -8.22
N PHE A 184 -1.38 -3.24 -9.00
CA PHE A 184 -0.36 -2.63 -9.87
C PHE A 184 -0.96 -1.74 -10.95
N LEU A 185 -0.27 -0.65 -11.28
CA LEU A 185 -0.56 0.16 -12.46
C LEU A 185 0.13 -0.41 -13.68
N PRO A 186 -0.44 -0.27 -14.90
CA PRO A 186 0.21 -0.72 -16.12
C PRO A 186 1.48 0.09 -16.37
N THR A 187 2.53 -0.60 -16.78
CA THR A 187 3.84 -0.03 -17.08
C THR A 187 4.26 -0.38 -18.50
N SER A 188 5.11 0.45 -19.11
CA SER A 188 5.74 0.15 -20.39
C SER A 188 7.07 -0.58 -20.16
N PRO A 189 7.53 -1.39 -21.12
CA PRO A 189 8.86 -1.99 -21.05
C PRO A 189 9.95 -0.92 -20.82
N GLY A 190 10.84 -1.16 -19.86
CA GLY A 190 11.94 -0.26 -19.52
C GLY A 190 11.63 0.81 -18.47
N GLU A 191 10.40 0.92 -17.98
CA GLU A 191 10.04 1.84 -16.87
C GLU A 191 10.52 1.36 -15.48
N GLY A 192 11.05 0.12 -15.37
CA GLY A 192 11.69 -0.40 -14.16
C GLY A 192 10.74 -0.72 -13.00
N ALA A 193 9.45 -0.54 -13.20
CA ALA A 193 8.46 -0.83 -12.16
C ALA A 193 8.36 -2.34 -11.89
N LEU A 194 8.10 -2.70 -10.64
CA LEU A 194 7.82 -4.08 -10.25
C LEU A 194 6.50 -4.54 -10.85
N THR A 195 6.42 -5.82 -11.16
CA THR A 195 5.20 -6.48 -11.65
C THR A 195 4.65 -7.42 -10.58
N PRO A 196 3.35 -7.72 -10.60
CA PRO A 196 2.82 -8.77 -9.73
C PRO A 196 3.52 -10.10 -10.03
N ASP A 197 3.53 -10.99 -9.03
CA ASP A 197 3.89 -12.38 -9.26
C ASP A 197 2.83 -13.12 -10.11
N THR A 198 2.99 -14.43 -10.27
CA THR A 198 2.09 -15.24 -11.09
C THR A 198 0.95 -15.87 -10.29
N GLU A 199 0.89 -15.64 -8.99
CA GLU A 199 -0.14 -16.20 -8.14
C GLU A 199 -1.51 -15.55 -8.40
N PRO A 200 -2.60 -16.32 -8.41
CA PRO A 200 -3.94 -15.77 -8.60
C PRO A 200 -4.34 -14.85 -7.44
N GLU A 201 -5.12 -13.80 -7.72
CA GLU A 201 -5.69 -12.95 -6.66
C GLU A 201 -6.47 -13.79 -5.65
N GLY A 202 -6.29 -13.48 -4.35
CA GLY A 202 -6.92 -14.20 -3.26
C GLY A 202 -6.27 -15.54 -2.90
N SER A 203 -5.25 -16.01 -3.64
CA SER A 203 -4.51 -17.22 -3.27
C SER A 203 -3.63 -16.98 -2.03
N HIS A 204 -3.38 -18.05 -1.29
CA HIS A 204 -2.47 -18.11 -0.17
C HIS A 204 -1.48 -19.23 -0.40
N ASP A 205 -0.20 -18.97 -0.18
CA ASP A 205 0.77 -20.04 0.00
C ASP A 205 0.43 -20.77 1.30
N SER A 206 0.14 -22.05 1.18
CA SER A 206 -0.22 -22.96 2.26
C SER A 206 1.01 -23.68 2.84
#